data_6009b371cc5a7bfbcbc9eb981fff6075
#
_entry.id   6009b371cc5a7bfbcbc9eb981fff6075
#
_cell.length_a   1.000
_cell.length_b   1.000
_cell.length_c   1.000
_cell.angle_alpha   90.00
_cell.angle_beta   90.00
_cell.angle_gamma   90.00
#
_symmetry.space_group_name_H-M   'P 1'
#
loop_
_entity.id
_entity.type
_entity.pdbx_description
1 polymer ?
#
loop_
_entity_poly.entity_id
_entity_poly.type
_entity_poly.pdbx_seq_one_letter_code
_entity_poly.pdbx_strand_id
1 'polypeptide(L)'
;NTAALNESRISAVLGLSVPFFPRGKISTIDLFKKIYQGKFFYQLYFQEEGVAEAEFEENIRKYLELTYFSIDARGMRFQKENAINASSKGPNARYLDGIPEFDTYPSWMTNEDMDYLVSEFENSGMRGPLNRYRAQQIDFEDLLELTDAKIKQPSAFLTGKYDPVNFLSLIHI
;
A
#
# COMPACT_ATOMS: atom_id res chain seq x y z
N ASN A 1 1.96 -4.49 14.68
CA ASN A 1 2.46 -3.84 15.91
C ASN A 1 1.63 -4.23 17.15
N THR A 2 0.28 -4.12 17.13
CA THR A 2 -0.59 -4.37 18.28
C THR A 2 -0.34 -5.71 18.97
N ALA A 3 -0.22 -6.79 18.21
CA ALA A 3 0.01 -8.12 18.78
C ALA A 3 1.40 -8.28 19.42
N ALA A 4 2.43 -7.65 18.84
CA ALA A 4 3.78 -7.68 19.41
C ALA A 4 3.87 -6.89 20.73
N LEU A 5 3.16 -5.75 20.82
CA LEU A 5 3.14 -4.88 22.00
C LEU A 5 2.16 -5.34 23.09
N ASN A 6 1.19 -6.20 22.77
CA ASN A 6 0.14 -6.63 23.69
C ASN A 6 -0.02 -8.16 23.69
N GLU A 7 1.08 -8.87 23.89
CA GLU A 7 1.14 -10.34 23.76
C GLU A 7 0.06 -11.07 24.56
N SER A 8 -0.18 -10.66 25.81
CA SER A 8 -1.16 -11.30 26.70
C SER A 8 -2.63 -11.06 26.32
N ARG A 9 -2.91 -10.11 25.46
CA ARG A 9 -4.28 -9.71 25.05
C ARG A 9 -4.68 -10.27 23.69
N ILE A 10 -3.76 -10.82 22.93
CA ILE A 10 -3.97 -11.31 21.55
C ILE A 10 -3.68 -12.81 21.52
N SER A 11 -4.68 -13.62 21.27
CA SER A 11 -4.56 -15.09 21.28
C SER A 11 -4.00 -15.68 19.98
N ALA A 12 -4.20 -15.02 18.84
CA ALA A 12 -3.70 -15.45 17.54
C ALA A 12 -3.60 -14.27 16.57
N VAL A 13 -2.80 -14.41 15.51
CA VAL A 13 -2.58 -13.39 14.49
C VAL A 13 -2.74 -14.00 13.10
N LEU A 14 -3.58 -13.36 12.26
CA LEU A 14 -3.63 -13.64 10.83
C LEU A 14 -3.14 -12.40 10.07
N GLY A 15 -2.01 -12.51 9.40
CA GLY A 15 -1.53 -11.48 8.46
C GLY A 15 -2.14 -11.69 7.07
N LEU A 16 -2.59 -10.61 6.45
CA LEU A 16 -3.10 -10.62 5.08
C LEU A 16 -2.25 -9.70 4.22
N SER A 17 -1.72 -10.19 3.10
CA SER A 17 -0.93 -9.45 2.10
C SER A 17 0.41 -8.93 2.63
N VAL A 18 0.42 -8.18 3.72
CA VAL A 18 1.63 -7.57 4.29
C VAL A 18 2.03 -8.28 5.59
N PRO A 19 3.21 -8.93 5.64
CA PRO A 19 3.69 -9.57 6.87
C PRO A 19 4.13 -8.54 7.92
N PHE A 20 4.24 -9.00 9.16
CA PHE A 20 4.86 -8.21 10.21
C PHE A 20 6.38 -8.12 9.99
N PHE A 21 6.91 -6.92 10.09
CA PHE A 21 8.35 -6.67 10.16
C PHE A 21 8.69 -6.00 11.50
N PRO A 22 9.71 -6.46 12.21
CA PRO A 22 10.20 -5.75 13.38
C PRO A 22 10.80 -4.39 12.97
N ARG A 23 10.95 -3.50 13.94
CA ARG A 23 11.60 -2.21 13.72
C ARG A 23 13.05 -2.43 13.24
N GLY A 24 13.36 -1.88 12.07
CA GLY A 24 14.71 -1.93 11.49
C GLY A 24 15.68 -0.91 12.12
N LYS A 25 16.91 -0.88 11.61
CA LYS A 25 17.93 0.11 12.02
C LYS A 25 17.70 1.51 11.45
N ILE A 26 16.99 1.61 10.35
CA ILE A 26 16.59 2.86 9.70
C ILE A 26 15.10 2.83 9.42
N SER A 27 14.47 3.98 9.31
CA SER A 27 13.05 4.04 8.99
C SER A 27 12.77 3.49 7.58
N THR A 28 11.56 2.93 7.41
CA THR A 28 11.12 2.45 6.10
C THR A 28 11.13 3.58 5.06
N ILE A 29 10.77 4.80 5.47
CA ILE A 29 10.79 5.97 4.60
C ILE A 29 12.21 6.31 4.14
N ASP A 30 13.19 6.31 5.04
CA ASP A 30 14.59 6.57 4.67
C ASP A 30 15.19 5.45 3.83
N LEU A 31 14.78 4.21 4.06
CA LEU A 31 15.15 3.09 3.21
C LEU A 31 14.62 3.28 1.79
N PHE A 32 13.35 3.66 1.64
CA PHE A 32 12.74 3.90 0.32
C PHE A 32 13.37 5.09 -0.38
N LYS A 33 13.71 6.18 0.31
CA LYS A 33 14.47 7.29 -0.30
C LYS A 33 15.78 6.83 -0.93
N LYS A 34 16.48 5.89 -0.30
CA LYS A 34 17.72 5.31 -0.85
C LYS A 34 17.47 4.39 -2.03
N ILE A 35 16.49 3.47 -1.93
CA ILE A 35 16.20 2.48 -2.97
C ILE A 35 15.64 3.14 -4.24
N TYR A 36 14.75 4.13 -4.07
CA TYR A 36 14.04 4.79 -5.16
C TYR A 36 14.60 6.18 -5.51
N GLN A 37 15.87 6.42 -5.22
CA GLN A 37 16.52 7.70 -5.57
C GLN A 37 16.38 7.99 -7.07
N GLY A 38 15.80 9.14 -7.41
CA GLY A 38 15.56 9.55 -8.80
C GLY A 38 14.43 8.81 -9.51
N LYS A 39 13.60 8.04 -8.78
CA LYS A 39 12.45 7.30 -9.30
C LYS A 39 11.21 7.60 -8.49
N PHE A 40 10.05 7.42 -9.11
CA PHE A 40 8.78 7.46 -8.41
C PHE A 40 8.62 6.24 -7.49
N PHE A 41 8.16 6.48 -6.27
CA PHE A 41 7.64 5.44 -5.39
C PHE A 41 6.46 5.99 -4.58
N TYR A 42 5.33 5.31 -4.64
CA TYR A 42 4.05 5.80 -4.13
C TYR A 42 4.08 6.20 -2.64
N GLN A 43 4.78 5.45 -1.78
CA GLN A 43 4.85 5.79 -0.36
C GLN A 43 5.65 7.06 -0.10
N LEU A 44 6.62 7.39 -0.94
CA LEU A 44 7.34 8.68 -0.87
C LEU A 44 6.46 9.82 -1.40
N TYR A 45 5.71 9.57 -2.47
CA TYR A 45 4.76 10.52 -3.01
C TYR A 45 3.66 10.89 -1.99
N PHE A 46 3.24 9.95 -1.16
CA PHE A 46 2.22 10.16 -0.12
C PHE A 46 2.71 10.96 1.09
N GLN A 47 4.03 11.18 1.25
CA GLN A 47 4.55 11.90 2.41
C GLN A 47 4.20 13.40 2.39
N GLU A 48 4.12 14.02 1.22
CA GLU A 48 3.76 15.43 1.10
C GLU A 48 2.25 15.61 1.25
N GLU A 49 1.84 16.34 2.28
CA GLU A 49 0.42 16.61 2.56
C GLU A 49 -0.22 17.44 1.45
N GLY A 50 -1.42 17.06 1.04
CA GLY A 50 -2.22 17.74 0.04
C GLY A 50 -1.92 17.31 -1.41
N VAL A 51 -0.76 16.77 -1.72
CA VAL A 51 -0.37 16.42 -3.10
C VAL A 51 -1.15 15.21 -3.61
N ALA A 52 -1.10 14.11 -2.91
CA ALA A 52 -1.84 12.91 -3.29
C ALA A 52 -3.36 13.08 -3.08
N GLU A 53 -3.76 13.81 -2.04
CA GLU A 53 -5.16 14.18 -1.82
C GLU A 53 -5.73 14.91 -3.04
N ALA A 54 -5.07 15.97 -3.50
CA ALA A 54 -5.52 16.75 -4.65
C ALA A 54 -5.65 15.90 -5.93
N GLU A 55 -4.72 14.98 -6.17
CA GLU A 55 -4.80 14.08 -7.32
C GLU A 55 -5.99 13.11 -7.22
N PHE A 56 -6.19 12.50 -6.06
CA PHE A 56 -7.20 11.44 -5.90
C PHE A 56 -8.62 11.99 -5.80
N GLU A 57 -8.76 13.15 -5.14
CA GLU A 57 -10.05 13.82 -4.93
C GLU A 57 -10.52 14.57 -6.18
N GLU A 58 -9.66 14.80 -7.18
CA GLU A 58 -10.08 15.31 -8.49
C GLU A 58 -11.12 14.40 -9.15
N ASN A 59 -10.96 13.06 -9.01
CA ASN A 59 -11.93 12.06 -9.44
C ASN A 59 -11.75 10.77 -8.64
N ILE A 60 -12.43 10.66 -7.51
CA ILE A 60 -12.33 9.53 -6.58
C ILE A 60 -12.68 8.21 -7.26
N ARG A 61 -13.72 8.16 -8.09
CA ARG A 61 -14.08 6.95 -8.83
C ARG A 61 -12.92 6.48 -9.70
N LYS A 62 -12.38 7.35 -10.52
CA LYS A 62 -11.26 7.02 -11.40
C LYS A 62 -10.04 6.55 -10.61
N TYR A 63 -9.73 7.20 -9.51
CA TYR A 63 -8.65 6.78 -8.62
C TYR A 63 -8.86 5.35 -8.08
N LEU A 64 -10.05 5.04 -7.59
CA LEU A 64 -10.36 3.72 -7.03
C LEU A 64 -10.32 2.62 -8.11
N GLU A 65 -10.93 2.87 -9.27
CA GLU A 65 -10.93 1.93 -10.40
C GLU A 65 -9.50 1.64 -10.88
N LEU A 66 -8.72 2.66 -11.16
CA LEU A 66 -7.34 2.50 -11.60
C LEU A 66 -6.49 1.76 -10.55
N THR A 67 -6.62 2.13 -9.28
CA THR A 67 -5.84 1.53 -8.21
C THR A 67 -6.22 0.06 -8.01
N TYR A 68 -7.49 -0.24 -7.78
CA TYR A 68 -7.91 -1.61 -7.47
C TYR A 68 -7.76 -2.56 -8.66
N PHE A 69 -8.10 -2.11 -9.87
CA PHE A 69 -8.09 -2.99 -11.04
C PHE A 69 -6.68 -3.20 -11.60
N SER A 70 -5.74 -2.27 -11.34
CA SER A 70 -4.34 -2.45 -11.73
C SER A 70 -3.59 -3.46 -10.87
N ILE A 71 -3.98 -3.62 -9.61
CA ILE A 71 -3.32 -4.53 -8.66
C ILE A 71 -4.05 -5.86 -8.46
N ASP A 72 -5.20 -6.06 -9.10
CA ASP A 72 -5.85 -7.37 -9.13
C ASP A 72 -5.09 -8.36 -10.03
N ALA A 73 -5.53 -9.63 -10.06
CA ALA A 73 -4.88 -10.66 -10.86
C ALA A 73 -4.87 -10.37 -12.37
N ARG A 74 -5.87 -9.66 -12.89
CA ARG A 74 -5.98 -9.23 -14.28
C ARG A 74 -4.99 -8.11 -14.56
N GLY A 75 -5.01 -7.06 -13.73
CA GLY A 75 -4.13 -5.91 -13.85
C GLY A 75 -2.66 -6.30 -13.74
N MET A 76 -2.30 -7.15 -12.78
CA MET A 76 -0.93 -7.63 -12.62
C MET A 76 -0.44 -8.46 -13.80
N ARG A 77 -1.29 -9.30 -14.40
CA ARG A 77 -0.94 -10.04 -15.63
C ARG A 77 -0.76 -9.09 -16.80
N PHE A 78 -1.69 -8.17 -17.00
CA PHE A 78 -1.60 -7.16 -18.06
C PHE A 78 -0.31 -6.36 -17.98
N GLN A 79 0.04 -5.86 -16.80
CA GLN A 79 1.29 -5.10 -16.58
C GLN A 79 2.51 -5.95 -16.91
N LYS A 80 2.52 -7.22 -16.49
CA LYS A 80 3.63 -8.14 -16.79
C LYS A 80 3.77 -8.41 -18.29
N GLU A 81 2.68 -8.69 -18.99
CA GLU A 81 2.66 -8.98 -20.43
C GLU A 81 3.07 -7.77 -21.28
N ASN A 82 2.76 -6.56 -20.83
CA ASN A 82 3.11 -5.31 -21.52
C ASN A 82 4.38 -4.63 -20.98
N ALA A 83 5.15 -5.31 -20.12
CA ALA A 83 6.35 -4.80 -19.50
C ALA A 83 6.16 -3.43 -18.78
N ILE A 84 4.97 -3.19 -18.26
CA ILE A 84 4.66 -2.00 -17.48
C ILE A 84 5.28 -2.15 -16.08
N ASN A 85 6.13 -1.21 -15.73
CA ASN A 85 6.79 -1.22 -14.42
C ASN A 85 6.56 0.12 -13.71
N ALA A 86 5.85 0.10 -12.59
CA ALA A 86 5.61 1.29 -11.79
C ALA A 86 6.91 1.99 -11.34
N SER A 87 7.99 1.23 -11.14
CA SER A 87 9.31 1.79 -10.78
C SER A 87 10.05 2.44 -11.95
N SER A 88 9.54 2.36 -13.19
CA SER A 88 10.10 3.08 -14.35
C SER A 88 9.64 4.54 -14.42
N LYS A 89 8.67 4.94 -13.60
CA LYS A 89 8.20 6.34 -13.54
C LYS A 89 9.31 7.26 -13.05
N GLY A 90 9.43 8.43 -13.68
CA GLY A 90 10.36 9.48 -13.25
C GLY A 90 9.97 10.10 -11.91
N PRO A 91 10.89 10.86 -11.28
CA PRO A 91 10.69 11.40 -9.93
C PRO A 91 9.51 12.39 -9.82
N ASN A 92 9.11 13.01 -10.91
CA ASN A 92 8.03 13.99 -10.96
C ASN A 92 6.69 13.39 -11.43
N ALA A 93 6.60 12.08 -11.56
CA ALA A 93 5.37 11.42 -11.96
C ALA A 93 4.29 11.53 -10.88
N ARG A 94 3.03 11.58 -11.31
CA ARG A 94 1.87 11.44 -10.43
C ARG A 94 1.58 9.95 -10.19
N TYR A 95 0.78 9.66 -9.16
CA TYR A 95 0.44 8.27 -8.81
C TYR A 95 -0.31 7.57 -9.94
N LEU A 96 -1.28 8.22 -10.56
CA LEU A 96 -2.12 7.62 -11.61
C LEU A 96 -1.45 7.55 -12.99
N ASP A 97 -0.29 8.19 -13.19
CA ASP A 97 0.39 8.18 -14.49
C ASP A 97 0.72 6.75 -14.95
N GLY A 98 0.30 6.40 -16.16
CA GLY A 98 0.62 5.11 -16.79
C GLY A 98 -0.02 3.89 -16.13
N ILE A 99 -0.99 4.07 -15.22
CA ILE A 99 -1.80 2.95 -14.73
C ILE A 99 -2.77 2.54 -15.84
N PRO A 100 -2.85 1.24 -16.19
CA PRO A 100 -3.75 0.79 -17.25
C PRO A 100 -5.22 0.92 -16.84
N GLU A 101 -6.05 1.40 -17.77
CA GLU A 101 -7.49 1.45 -17.64
C GLU A 101 -8.12 0.14 -18.16
N PHE A 102 -9.24 -0.26 -17.60
CA PHE A 102 -9.99 -1.44 -18.01
C PHE A 102 -11.46 -1.09 -18.23
N ASP A 103 -11.99 -1.45 -19.40
CA ASP A 103 -13.36 -1.11 -19.80
C ASP A 103 -14.44 -1.90 -19.03
N THR A 104 -14.05 -2.94 -18.32
CA THR A 104 -14.97 -3.81 -17.59
C THR A 104 -14.54 -4.02 -16.14
N TYR A 105 -15.51 -4.10 -15.27
CA TYR A 105 -15.28 -4.43 -13.86
C TYR A 105 -14.86 -5.91 -13.71
N PRO A 106 -13.99 -6.21 -12.74
CA PRO A 106 -13.69 -7.59 -12.39
C PRO A 106 -14.89 -8.26 -11.71
N SER A 107 -14.95 -9.59 -11.76
CA SER A 107 -16.07 -10.35 -11.19
C SER A 107 -16.24 -10.24 -9.67
N TRP A 108 -15.24 -9.71 -8.97
CA TRP A 108 -15.27 -9.53 -7.52
C TRP A 108 -15.75 -8.11 -7.09
N MET A 109 -16.04 -7.21 -8.04
CA MET A 109 -16.48 -5.83 -7.79
C MET A 109 -17.70 -5.54 -8.67
N THR A 110 -18.80 -5.12 -8.07
CA THR A 110 -19.96 -4.61 -8.81
C THR A 110 -19.92 -3.09 -8.93
N ASN A 111 -20.80 -2.52 -9.78
CA ASN A 111 -20.95 -1.05 -9.83
C ASN A 111 -21.46 -0.51 -8.49
N GLU A 112 -22.38 -1.21 -7.85
CA GLU A 112 -22.94 -0.84 -6.55
C GLU A 112 -21.88 -0.83 -5.44
N ASP A 113 -20.95 -1.79 -5.45
CA ASP A 113 -19.81 -1.80 -4.52
C ASP A 113 -18.91 -0.58 -4.74
N MET A 114 -18.65 -0.24 -6.00
CA MET A 114 -17.85 0.92 -6.34
C MET A 114 -18.55 2.23 -5.99
N ASP A 115 -19.86 2.34 -6.25
CA ASP A 115 -20.68 3.51 -5.88
C ASP A 115 -20.63 3.73 -4.35
N TYR A 116 -20.73 2.65 -3.59
CA TYR A 116 -20.59 2.71 -2.14
C TYR A 116 -19.20 3.23 -1.71
N LEU A 117 -18.13 2.65 -2.27
CA LEU A 117 -16.77 3.11 -1.95
C LEU A 117 -16.54 4.57 -2.32
N VAL A 118 -16.99 5.00 -3.48
CA VAL A 118 -16.88 6.40 -3.93
C VAL A 118 -17.58 7.31 -2.92
N SER A 119 -18.82 7.00 -2.55
CA SER A 119 -19.58 7.80 -1.57
C SER A 119 -18.86 7.91 -0.22
N GLU A 120 -18.27 6.80 0.28
CA GLU A 120 -17.53 6.82 1.55
C GLU A 120 -16.28 7.70 1.48
N PHE A 121 -15.53 7.64 0.37
CA PHE A 121 -14.34 8.46 0.20
C PHE A 121 -14.65 9.93 -0.14
N GLU A 122 -15.75 10.22 -0.83
CA GLU A 122 -16.25 11.60 -1.00
C GLU A 122 -16.60 12.24 0.34
N ASN A 123 -17.19 11.47 1.25
CA ASN A 123 -17.55 11.96 2.58
C ASN A 123 -16.35 12.10 3.52
N SER A 124 -15.39 11.17 3.49
CA SER A 124 -14.26 11.12 4.43
C SER A 124 -13.01 11.86 3.95
N GLY A 125 -12.88 12.04 2.65
CA GLY A 125 -11.65 12.49 2.00
C GLY A 125 -10.53 11.45 2.03
N MET A 126 -9.44 11.76 1.32
CA MET A 126 -8.28 10.87 1.18
C MET A 126 -7.21 11.06 2.25
N ARG A 127 -7.29 12.09 3.08
CA ARG A 127 -6.28 12.37 4.10
C ARG A 127 -6.10 11.25 5.12
N GLY A 128 -7.21 10.66 5.61
CA GLY A 128 -7.18 9.56 6.57
C GLY A 128 -6.39 8.35 6.07
N PRO A 129 -6.75 7.77 4.93
CA PRO A 129 -5.99 6.67 4.29
C PRO A 129 -4.51 6.98 4.05
N LEU A 130 -4.17 8.20 3.61
CA LEU A 130 -2.80 8.61 3.34
C LEU A 130 -1.97 8.79 4.61
N ASN A 131 -2.58 9.24 5.71
CA ASN A 131 -1.91 9.39 7.00
C ASN A 131 -1.36 8.07 7.54
N ARG A 132 -1.91 6.92 7.17
CA ARG A 132 -1.33 5.61 7.48
C ARG A 132 0.12 5.48 6.99
N TYR A 133 0.43 6.05 5.83
CA TYR A 133 1.78 6.04 5.26
C TYR A 133 2.67 7.11 5.89
N ARG A 134 2.13 8.25 6.25
CA ARG A 134 2.85 9.35 6.93
C ARG A 134 3.22 8.98 8.37
N ALA A 135 2.37 8.21 9.04
CA ALA A 135 2.65 7.75 10.40
C ALA A 135 3.84 6.77 10.50
N GLN A 136 4.32 6.19 9.39
CA GLN A 136 5.44 5.23 9.43
C GLN A 136 6.72 5.80 10.04
N GLN A 137 7.00 7.08 9.84
CA GLN A 137 8.17 7.74 10.43
C GLN A 137 7.98 7.92 11.94
N ILE A 138 6.80 8.34 12.36
CA ILE A 138 6.42 8.48 13.77
C ILE A 138 6.46 7.12 14.47
N ASP A 139 5.87 6.10 13.87
CA ASP A 139 5.92 4.72 14.37
C ASP A 139 7.36 4.23 14.56
N PHE A 140 8.25 4.57 13.64
CA PHE A 140 9.67 4.21 13.77
C PHE A 140 10.35 4.91 14.95
N GLU A 141 10.02 6.16 15.22
CA GLU A 141 10.60 6.94 16.32
C GLU A 141 10.03 6.53 17.68
N ASP A 142 8.73 6.31 17.74
CA ASP A 142 8.01 6.09 19.01
C ASP A 142 8.00 4.62 19.47
N LEU A 143 8.09 3.65 18.55
CA LEU A 143 7.91 2.23 18.88
C LEU A 143 9.25 1.49 18.99
N LEU A 144 10.12 1.94 19.90
CA LEU A 144 11.43 1.30 20.16
C LEU A 144 11.30 -0.15 20.62
N GLU A 145 10.21 -0.49 21.30
CA GLU A 145 9.90 -1.83 21.78
C GLU A 145 9.72 -2.86 20.65
N LEU A 146 9.50 -2.39 19.42
CA LEU A 146 9.42 -3.26 18.26
C LEU A 146 10.79 -3.64 17.68
N THR A 147 11.89 -3.13 18.24
CA THR A 147 13.24 -3.56 17.86
C THR A 147 13.41 -5.04 18.21
N ASP A 148 13.74 -5.85 17.20
CA ASP A 148 13.86 -7.31 17.32
C ASP A 148 12.57 -8.04 17.81
N ALA A 149 11.42 -7.35 17.81
CA ALA A 149 10.15 -7.92 18.23
C ALA A 149 9.75 -9.12 17.34
N LYS A 150 9.13 -10.10 17.97
CA LYS A 150 8.59 -11.29 17.31
C LYS A 150 7.12 -11.47 17.67
N ILE A 151 6.34 -11.96 16.74
CA ILE A 151 4.99 -12.44 17.03
C ILE A 151 5.13 -13.82 17.65
N LYS A 152 4.73 -13.98 18.91
CA LYS A 152 4.83 -15.23 19.68
C LYS A 152 3.52 -16.02 19.67
N GLN A 153 2.42 -15.37 19.36
CA GLN A 153 1.11 -16.01 19.25
C GLN A 153 1.07 -16.97 18.05
N PRO A 154 0.23 -18.01 18.10
CA PRO A 154 -0.10 -18.79 16.91
C PRO A 154 -0.42 -17.87 15.74
N SER A 155 0.28 -18.05 14.61
CA SER A 155 0.21 -17.11 13.50
C SER A 155 -0.02 -17.82 12.18
N ALA A 156 -0.79 -17.20 11.29
CA ALA A 156 -0.91 -17.58 9.90
C ALA A 156 -0.71 -16.37 9.00
N PHE A 157 -0.32 -16.63 7.76
CA PHE A 157 -0.17 -15.61 6.72
C PHE A 157 -0.88 -16.05 5.45
N LEU A 158 -1.68 -15.16 4.88
CA LEU A 158 -2.41 -15.39 3.64
C LEU A 158 -2.09 -14.27 2.65
N THR A 159 -1.72 -14.64 1.44
CA THR A 159 -1.48 -13.68 0.35
C THR A 159 -2.01 -14.20 -0.97
N GLY A 160 -2.37 -13.31 -1.87
CA GLY A 160 -2.77 -13.65 -3.22
C GLY A 160 -1.56 -14.01 -4.10
N LYS A 161 -1.72 -14.98 -5.00
CA LYS A 161 -0.64 -15.38 -5.94
C LYS A 161 -0.07 -14.21 -6.75
N TYR A 162 -0.90 -13.23 -7.07
CA TYR A 162 -0.55 -12.05 -7.86
C TYR A 162 -0.47 -10.77 -7.02
N ASP A 163 -0.42 -10.90 -5.71
CA ASP A 163 -0.27 -9.74 -4.82
C ASP A 163 1.06 -9.04 -5.11
N PRO A 164 1.06 -7.74 -5.47
CA PRO A 164 2.28 -7.02 -5.79
C PRO A 164 3.27 -6.95 -4.62
N VAL A 165 2.80 -7.07 -3.37
CA VAL A 165 3.66 -7.08 -2.18
C VAL A 165 4.61 -8.29 -2.19
N ASN A 166 4.21 -9.43 -2.77
CA ASN A 166 5.08 -10.61 -2.89
C ASN A 166 6.34 -10.35 -3.75
N PHE A 167 6.33 -9.31 -4.57
CA PHE A 167 7.43 -8.95 -5.47
C PHE A 167 8.28 -7.79 -4.95
N LEU A 168 7.91 -7.21 -3.82
CA LEU A 168 8.75 -6.21 -3.15
C LEU A 168 9.93 -6.92 -2.51
N SER A 169 11.16 -6.53 -2.88
CA SER A 169 12.42 -7.13 -2.42
C SER A 169 12.57 -7.24 -0.89
N LEU A 170 11.70 -6.57 -0.13
CA LEU A 170 11.70 -6.56 1.33
C LEU A 170 11.09 -7.83 1.96
N ILE A 171 10.42 -8.69 1.18
CA ILE A 171 9.78 -9.92 1.70
C ILE A 171 10.78 -11.08 1.76
N HIS A 172 11.92 -10.94 1.10
CA HIS A 172 12.94 -11.99 0.98
C HIS A 172 14.22 -11.71 1.79
N ILE A 173 14.15 -10.78 2.75
CA ILE A 173 15.27 -10.48 3.66
C ILE A 173 15.10 -11.18 5.00
#